data_0ef4f2bdac25641a2b974602a00eb61d
#
_entry.id   0ef4f2bdac25641a2b974602a00eb61d
#
_cell.length_a   1.000
_cell.length_b   1.000
_cell.length_c   1.000
_cell.angle_alpha   90.00
_cell.angle_beta   90.00
_cell.angle_gamma   90.00
#
_symmetry.space_group_name_H-M   'P 1'
#
loop_
_entity.id
_entity.type
_entity.pdbx_description
1 polymer ?
#
loop_
_entity_poly.entity_id
_entity_poly.type
_entity_poly.pdbx_seq_one_letter_code
_entity_poly.pdbx_strand_id
1 'polypeptide(L)'
;MNNKKHFLCSVVSLLSLSFLVACNSNKNTTSEEPKPIEIGDTVKEWRTNYDLDSLPLGLADTNSKGEIVKDFGNYDNSSLKYEVKKSSNMYLGSDLLEEPYFLEDDAKNGDIISLYVYVPSEGNISSLQLEVFPSSMNNSIKSDLLEIDSSLEQSWNRLMISFDTLETLGAIRLNYQIADGADSATFFVDNINITLGEETVKTDYVYNDESLYKAYEPYLKVGTCMSGRMLANTELRKITQHNFNSITAENEGKPEQILDQAACQELAKTDETQVAIKTTPFEKIYNYAEAHHIGVRHHTFVWFDQTPQWFFRKNYDANGAVVSKSVMVARMENYIKTALETINSRWPGLVYAIDVSNEGVQNGGIRKKDNNNMNPNYWYETIGDDFVYYAFKFARQYAEEGQELYYNDYAYDYDTNNCKFALNTLLKDAIAEELIDGVGIQGHLDTNNFSLDAVIKDAEMIKEKGLKCQITELDITVNSESTADLNNQKNAFKRLGTRVLESNASGKTEINAIVFWGIRDDLSWKRNQHPLLFNANYAKKPAYYGFLEAVQEMYPAEESEANE
;
A
#
# COMPACT_ATOMS: atom_id res chain seq x y z
N MET A 1 -12.79 -43.52 -35.05
CA MET A 1 -11.54 -42.89 -35.48
C MET A 1 -11.21 -41.81 -34.46
N ASN A 2 -10.57 -42.21 -33.43
CA ASN A 2 -9.20 -41.99 -32.95
C ASN A 2 -8.65 -40.57 -33.13
N ASN A 3 -8.48 -39.78 -32.03
CA ASN A 3 -7.16 -39.70 -31.40
C ASN A 3 -7.25 -38.94 -30.05
N LYS A 4 -6.92 -39.66 -28.99
CA LYS A 4 -6.55 -39.11 -27.68
C LYS A 4 -5.10 -38.65 -27.76
N LYS A 5 -4.78 -37.46 -27.24
CA LYS A 5 -3.41 -37.07 -26.86
C LYS A 5 -3.32 -36.93 -25.35
N HIS A 6 -2.52 -37.84 -24.79
CA HIS A 6 -2.06 -37.78 -23.41
C HIS A 6 -0.99 -36.69 -23.27
N PHE A 7 -1.07 -35.88 -22.22
CA PHE A 7 0.04 -35.05 -21.75
C PHE A 7 0.66 -35.74 -20.52
N LEU A 8 1.93 -36.07 -20.64
CA LEU A 8 2.77 -36.56 -19.55
C LEU A 8 3.26 -35.36 -18.74
N CYS A 9 3.03 -35.43 -17.43
CA CYS A 9 3.78 -34.63 -16.46
C CYS A 9 5.15 -35.25 -16.27
N SER A 10 6.20 -34.46 -16.46
CA SER A 10 7.57 -34.83 -16.08
C SER A 10 7.92 -34.11 -14.78
N VAL A 11 8.11 -34.89 -13.74
CA VAL A 11 8.69 -34.47 -12.47
C VAL A 11 10.19 -34.38 -12.66
N VAL A 12 10.81 -33.24 -12.40
CA VAL A 12 12.25 -33.09 -12.30
C VAL A 12 12.61 -32.91 -10.84
N SER A 13 13.27 -33.91 -10.28
CA SER A 13 13.87 -33.88 -8.96
C SER A 13 15.21 -33.14 -9.01
N LEU A 14 15.39 -32.11 -8.20
CA LEU A 14 16.70 -31.49 -7.97
C LEU A 14 17.46 -32.26 -6.86
N LEU A 15 18.61 -32.76 -7.23
CA LEU A 15 19.64 -33.29 -6.32
C LEU A 15 20.53 -32.12 -5.84
N SER A 16 20.54 -31.89 -4.56
CA SER A 16 21.53 -31.04 -3.89
C SER A 16 22.87 -31.76 -3.75
N LEU A 17 23.95 -31.21 -4.29
CA LEU A 17 25.32 -31.64 -4.02
C LEU A 17 26.01 -30.62 -3.11
N SER A 18 26.22 -31.00 -1.89
CA SER A 18 27.08 -30.30 -0.94
C SER A 18 28.56 -30.62 -1.24
N PHE A 19 29.38 -29.61 -1.51
CA PHE A 19 30.82 -29.72 -1.51
C PHE A 19 31.40 -29.02 -0.28
N LEU A 20 31.93 -29.85 0.64
CA LEU A 20 32.89 -29.43 1.66
C LEU A 20 34.27 -29.31 1.00
N VAL A 21 34.82 -28.11 1.02
CA VAL A 21 36.28 -27.93 0.80
C VAL A 21 36.83 -27.22 2.02
N ALA A 22 37.61 -28.00 2.79
CA ALA A 22 38.51 -27.45 3.78
C ALA A 22 39.79 -27.02 3.07
N CYS A 23 40.21 -25.78 3.20
CA CYS A 23 41.58 -25.39 2.96
C CYS A 23 42.06 -24.30 3.88
N ASN A 24 43.19 -24.59 4.45
CA ASN A 24 43.99 -23.84 5.37
C ASN A 24 44.85 -22.80 4.65
N SER A 25 45.10 -21.70 5.29
CA SER A 25 46.34 -20.90 5.38
C SER A 25 46.20 -19.41 5.00
N ASN A 26 46.34 -18.62 6.05
CA ASN A 26 46.97 -17.28 6.14
C ASN A 26 47.36 -16.57 4.83
N LYS A 27 46.67 -15.44 4.57
CA LYS A 27 47.33 -14.17 4.22
C LYS A 27 46.38 -13.01 4.57
N ASN A 28 46.83 -12.13 5.46
CA ASN A 28 46.27 -10.82 5.68
C ASN A 28 46.36 -9.98 4.39
N THR A 29 45.26 -9.78 3.75
CA THR A 29 44.97 -8.62 2.92
C THR A 29 43.49 -8.30 3.20
N THR A 30 43.25 -7.20 3.88
CA THR A 30 41.91 -6.63 4.04
C THR A 30 41.51 -6.03 2.69
N SER A 31 41.03 -6.86 1.78
CA SER A 31 40.09 -6.44 0.77
C SER A 31 38.72 -6.61 1.42
N GLU A 32 38.09 -5.54 1.79
CA GLU A 32 36.64 -5.56 2.06
C GLU A 32 36.01 -6.16 0.80
N GLU A 33 35.35 -7.31 0.94
CA GLU A 33 34.49 -7.82 -0.11
C GLU A 33 33.45 -6.72 -0.43
N PRO A 34 33.17 -6.45 -1.70
CA PRO A 34 32.14 -5.49 -2.05
C PRO A 34 30.86 -5.91 -1.34
N LYS A 35 30.34 -5.04 -0.48
CA LYS A 35 29.08 -5.29 0.20
C LYS A 35 28.00 -5.47 -0.87
N PRO A 36 27.18 -6.52 -0.81
CA PRO A 36 26.07 -6.68 -1.73
C PRO A 36 25.21 -5.42 -1.68
N ILE A 37 24.70 -4.98 -2.84
CA ILE A 37 23.68 -3.93 -2.88
C ILE A 37 22.51 -4.46 -2.07
N GLU A 38 22.21 -3.83 -0.94
CA GLU A 38 21.07 -4.17 -0.12
C GLU A 38 19.82 -3.74 -0.86
N ILE A 39 19.10 -4.73 -1.38
CA ILE A 39 17.87 -4.53 -2.13
C ILE A 39 16.76 -4.28 -1.11
N GLY A 40 16.01 -3.20 -1.32
CA GLY A 40 14.81 -2.90 -0.52
C GLY A 40 15.02 -1.86 0.56
N ASP A 41 16.18 -1.20 0.61
CA ASP A 41 16.31 -0.10 1.51
C ASP A 41 16.47 1.26 0.85
N THR A 42 16.06 2.20 1.58
CA THR A 42 15.90 3.57 1.21
C THR A 42 17.26 4.21 0.98
N VAL A 43 17.31 5.18 0.10
CA VAL A 43 18.47 6.08 -0.04
C VAL A 43 18.99 6.59 1.30
N LYS A 44 18.15 6.57 2.35
CA LYS A 44 18.56 6.92 3.71
C LYS A 44 19.67 6.04 4.26
N GLU A 45 19.66 4.74 4.03
CA GLU A 45 20.73 3.87 4.48
C GLU A 45 22.01 4.07 3.68
N TRP A 46 21.87 4.29 2.40
CA TRP A 46 22.99 4.76 1.58
C TRP A 46 23.60 6.06 2.10
N ARG A 47 22.75 7.00 2.59
CA ARG A 47 23.19 8.27 3.13
C ARG A 47 23.87 8.17 4.48
N THR A 48 23.47 7.22 5.29
CA THR A 48 24.11 7.00 6.61
C THR A 48 25.42 6.23 6.51
N ASN A 49 25.61 5.49 5.43
CA ASN A 49 26.74 4.59 5.24
C ASN A 49 27.78 5.10 4.24
N TYR A 50 27.44 6.13 3.42
CA TYR A 50 28.32 6.63 2.39
C TYR A 50 28.46 8.14 2.46
N ASP A 51 29.73 8.58 2.34
CA ASP A 51 30.02 9.97 1.98
C ASP A 51 29.43 10.25 0.59
N LEU A 52 28.90 11.46 0.35
CA LEU A 52 28.34 11.84 -0.95
C LEU A 52 29.34 11.68 -2.10
N ASP A 53 30.64 11.69 -1.78
CA ASP A 53 31.74 11.48 -2.72
C ASP A 53 31.95 9.97 -3.07
N SER A 54 31.28 9.06 -2.39
CA SER A 54 31.39 7.61 -2.53
C SER A 54 30.07 6.90 -2.81
N LEU A 55 29.03 7.63 -3.27
CA LEU A 55 27.80 7.00 -3.71
C LEU A 55 28.13 5.98 -4.80
N PRO A 56 27.99 4.68 -4.53
CA PRO A 56 28.12 3.68 -5.57
C PRO A 56 27.05 3.99 -6.60
N LEU A 57 27.34 3.91 -7.87
CA LEU A 57 26.41 4.22 -8.96
C LEU A 57 26.47 5.65 -9.50
N GLY A 58 27.37 6.50 -8.96
CA GLY A 58 27.76 7.72 -9.66
C GLY A 58 26.72 8.86 -9.71
N LEU A 59 25.74 8.87 -8.81
CA LEU A 59 24.83 10.01 -8.68
C LEU A 59 25.52 11.25 -8.06
N ALA A 60 26.80 11.13 -7.68
CA ALA A 60 27.64 12.27 -7.34
C ALA A 60 28.28 12.83 -8.61
N ASP A 61 27.83 13.96 -9.07
CA ASP A 61 28.47 14.67 -10.18
C ASP A 61 29.53 15.66 -9.64
N THR A 62 30.61 15.83 -10.41
CA THR A 62 31.64 16.82 -10.16
C THR A 62 31.14 18.28 -10.24
N ASN A 63 29.98 18.51 -10.86
CA ASN A 63 29.38 19.83 -11.08
C ASN A 63 28.15 20.13 -10.21
N SER A 64 27.61 19.15 -9.52
CA SER A 64 26.44 19.31 -8.65
C SER A 64 26.59 18.46 -7.39
N LYS A 65 26.76 19.12 -6.25
CA LYS A 65 26.79 18.43 -4.97
C LYS A 65 25.37 18.20 -4.51
N GLY A 66 24.98 16.92 -4.33
CA GLY A 66 23.81 16.57 -3.59
C GLY A 66 23.99 16.89 -2.11
N GLU A 67 23.02 17.53 -1.48
CA GLU A 67 22.98 17.82 -0.05
C GLU A 67 21.96 16.91 0.62
N ILE A 68 22.34 16.23 1.71
CA ILE A 68 21.40 15.47 2.50
C ILE A 68 20.51 16.43 3.28
N VAL A 69 19.23 16.43 2.96
CA VAL A 69 18.21 17.21 3.66
C VAL A 69 17.51 16.30 4.65
N LYS A 70 17.50 16.72 5.93
CA LYS A 70 16.75 16.06 7.00
C LYS A 70 15.36 16.68 7.11
N ASP A 71 14.42 15.88 7.57
CA ASP A 71 13.00 16.26 7.74
C ASP A 71 12.23 16.51 6.43
N PHE A 72 12.83 16.13 5.29
CA PHE A 72 12.15 16.13 4.00
C PHE A 72 12.59 14.91 3.17
N GLY A 73 11.71 13.97 2.95
CA GLY A 73 11.94 12.76 2.18
C GLY A 73 10.63 12.14 1.71
N ASN A 74 10.70 11.10 0.89
CA ASN A 74 9.54 10.43 0.35
C ASN A 74 8.72 9.78 1.49
N TYR A 75 9.25 8.78 2.17
CA TYR A 75 8.57 8.19 3.34
C TYR A 75 9.41 8.21 4.63
N ASP A 76 10.69 8.49 4.57
CA ASP A 76 11.62 8.36 5.70
C ASP A 76 12.19 9.67 6.28
N ASN A 77 11.69 10.80 5.93
CA ASN A 77 12.13 12.11 6.42
C ASN A 77 13.56 12.56 6.01
N SER A 78 14.15 11.97 4.98
CA SER A 78 15.39 12.52 4.41
C SER A 78 15.45 12.30 2.91
N SER A 79 16.11 13.21 2.19
CA SER A 79 16.29 13.17 0.74
C SER A 79 17.58 13.83 0.29
N LEU A 80 18.04 13.54 -0.92
CA LEU A 80 19.15 14.23 -1.56
C LEU A 80 18.61 15.42 -2.34
N LYS A 81 18.99 16.62 -1.95
CA LYS A 81 18.71 17.87 -2.69
C LYS A 81 19.80 18.13 -3.70
N TYR A 82 19.43 18.41 -4.93
CA TYR A 82 20.33 18.83 -5.99
C TYR A 82 20.02 20.25 -6.46
N GLU A 83 21.06 21.06 -6.57
CA GLU A 83 21.03 22.36 -7.24
C GLU A 83 21.90 22.26 -8.49
N VAL A 84 21.27 22.29 -9.65
CA VAL A 84 21.92 22.09 -10.95
C VAL A 84 21.92 23.39 -11.77
N LYS A 85 22.92 23.54 -12.63
CA LYS A 85 23.04 24.70 -13.55
C LYS A 85 22.95 24.20 -14.98
N LYS A 86 22.48 25.09 -15.84
CA LYS A 86 22.46 24.84 -17.28
C LYS A 86 23.89 24.63 -17.79
N SER A 87 24.13 23.47 -18.41
CA SER A 87 25.42 23.08 -18.96
C SER A 87 25.23 22.29 -20.25
N SER A 88 26.35 21.96 -20.93
CA SER A 88 26.30 21.10 -22.11
C SER A 88 25.89 19.67 -21.81
N ASN A 89 26.08 19.22 -20.57
CA ASN A 89 25.73 17.90 -20.09
C ASN A 89 24.74 18.06 -18.93
N MET A 90 23.47 17.78 -19.18
CA MET A 90 22.41 17.91 -18.20
C MET A 90 22.04 16.53 -17.66
N TYR A 91 22.94 15.97 -16.86
CA TYR A 91 22.68 14.74 -16.11
C TYR A 91 23.43 14.74 -14.77
N LEU A 92 22.91 14.04 -13.79
CA LEU A 92 23.60 13.61 -12.59
C LEU A 92 24.09 12.18 -12.80
N GLY A 93 25.26 11.88 -12.31
CA GLY A 93 25.89 10.58 -12.44
C GLY A 93 27.28 10.68 -13.07
N SER A 94 28.11 9.67 -12.80
CA SER A 94 29.48 9.60 -13.29
C SER A 94 29.61 8.72 -14.54
N ASP A 95 30.83 8.61 -15.01
CA ASP A 95 31.23 7.58 -15.98
C ASP A 95 31.08 6.19 -15.38
N LEU A 96 31.22 5.15 -16.24
CA LEU A 96 31.15 3.76 -15.79
C LEU A 96 32.11 3.50 -14.61
N LEU A 97 31.61 2.75 -13.66
CA LEU A 97 32.44 2.24 -12.56
C LEU A 97 33.58 1.39 -13.12
N GLU A 98 34.78 1.51 -12.54
CA GLU A 98 35.93 0.67 -12.89
C GLU A 98 35.62 -0.81 -12.61
N GLU A 99 34.85 -1.06 -11.54
CA GLU A 99 34.33 -2.38 -11.18
C GLU A 99 32.79 -2.29 -11.14
N PRO A 100 32.09 -2.70 -12.20
CA PRO A 100 30.63 -2.72 -12.21
C PRO A 100 30.08 -3.73 -11.20
N TYR A 101 28.96 -3.40 -10.58
CA TYR A 101 28.27 -4.34 -9.70
C TYR A 101 27.72 -5.50 -10.52
N PHE A 102 28.05 -6.73 -10.09
CA PHE A 102 27.37 -7.93 -10.57
C PHE A 102 26.04 -8.03 -9.82
N LEU A 103 24.95 -7.95 -10.55
CA LEU A 103 23.67 -8.35 -10.02
C LEU A 103 23.69 -9.87 -9.91
N GLU A 104 23.35 -10.42 -8.74
CA GLU A 104 23.38 -11.88 -8.50
C GLU A 104 22.66 -12.62 -9.64
N ASP A 105 23.07 -13.85 -9.95
CA ASP A 105 22.80 -14.68 -11.15
C ASP A 105 21.33 -14.81 -11.60
N ASP A 106 20.41 -14.07 -11.04
CA ASP A 106 18.98 -14.21 -11.21
C ASP A 106 18.22 -12.97 -11.68
N ALA A 107 18.89 -11.95 -12.26
CA ALA A 107 18.19 -10.86 -12.91
C ALA A 107 17.27 -11.43 -14.01
N LYS A 108 15.95 -11.42 -13.75
CA LYS A 108 14.93 -12.05 -14.59
C LYS A 108 14.02 -10.98 -15.18
N ASN A 109 13.20 -11.41 -16.13
CA ASN A 109 12.12 -10.61 -16.67
C ASN A 109 11.26 -9.98 -15.56
N GLY A 110 11.15 -8.66 -15.55
CA GLY A 110 10.40 -7.91 -14.55
C GLY A 110 11.23 -7.27 -13.44
N ASP A 111 12.57 -7.41 -13.46
CA ASP A 111 13.43 -6.70 -12.51
C ASP A 111 13.39 -5.19 -12.75
N ILE A 112 13.46 -4.41 -11.69
CA ILE A 112 13.21 -2.97 -11.73
C ILE A 112 14.34 -2.21 -11.04
N ILE A 113 14.82 -1.14 -11.70
CA ILE A 113 15.60 -0.09 -11.05
C ILE A 113 14.73 1.16 -10.98
N SER A 114 14.56 1.74 -9.82
CA SER A 114 13.72 2.91 -9.63
C SER A 114 14.30 3.91 -8.64
N LEU A 115 13.85 5.15 -8.75
CA LEU A 115 14.05 6.21 -7.77
C LEU A 115 12.86 7.15 -7.77
N TYR A 116 12.71 7.92 -6.69
CA TYR A 116 11.70 8.96 -6.63
C TYR A 116 12.35 10.33 -6.76
N VAL A 117 11.69 11.22 -7.49
CA VAL A 117 12.08 12.61 -7.67
C VAL A 117 10.98 13.55 -7.21
N TYR A 118 11.37 14.66 -6.58
CA TYR A 118 10.45 15.72 -6.17
C TYR A 118 10.95 17.04 -6.72
N VAL A 119 10.08 17.76 -7.43
CA VAL A 119 10.37 19.08 -7.98
C VAL A 119 9.52 20.10 -7.22
N PRO A 120 10.13 21.06 -6.47
CA PRO A 120 9.36 22.13 -5.83
C PRO A 120 8.76 23.09 -6.86
N SER A 121 7.75 23.88 -6.48
CA SER A 121 7.05 24.82 -7.37
C SER A 121 7.96 25.85 -8.08
N GLU A 122 9.11 26.14 -7.53
CA GLU A 122 10.13 27.01 -8.14
C GLU A 122 11.38 26.21 -8.54
N GLY A 123 11.24 24.90 -8.73
CA GLY A 123 12.34 23.98 -9.01
C GLY A 123 12.96 24.16 -10.39
N ASN A 124 12.22 24.74 -11.34
CA ASN A 124 12.68 25.03 -12.70
C ASN A 124 13.15 23.78 -13.49
N ILE A 125 12.62 22.62 -13.23
CA ILE A 125 12.82 21.40 -14.01
C ILE A 125 11.65 21.25 -14.97
N SER A 126 11.94 21.00 -16.25
CA SER A 126 10.91 20.70 -17.26
C SER A 126 10.78 19.20 -17.55
N SER A 127 11.84 18.42 -17.35
CA SER A 127 11.74 16.96 -17.45
C SER A 127 12.88 16.24 -16.76
N LEU A 128 12.63 14.97 -16.38
CA LEU A 128 13.59 14.05 -15.78
C LEU A 128 13.50 12.67 -16.47
N GLN A 129 14.63 11.95 -16.54
CA GLN A 129 14.67 10.61 -17.11
C GLN A 129 15.79 9.79 -16.47
N LEU A 130 15.45 8.64 -15.92
CA LEU A 130 16.43 7.67 -15.43
C LEU A 130 17.11 6.95 -16.59
N GLU A 131 18.41 6.74 -16.52
CA GLU A 131 19.22 6.03 -17.50
C GLU A 131 20.21 5.11 -16.80
N VAL A 132 20.26 3.86 -17.24
CA VAL A 132 21.09 2.80 -16.67
C VAL A 132 22.06 2.30 -17.72
N PHE A 133 23.31 2.14 -17.33
CA PHE A 133 24.39 1.60 -18.17
C PHE A 133 24.83 0.24 -17.61
N PRO A 134 24.58 -0.87 -18.35
CA PRO A 134 25.03 -2.19 -17.89
C PRO A 134 26.57 -2.29 -17.77
N SER A 135 27.27 -2.28 -18.88
CA SER A 135 28.74 -2.46 -18.87
C SER A 135 29.47 -1.56 -19.86
N SER A 136 28.76 -0.78 -20.64
CA SER A 136 29.33 0.17 -21.59
C SER A 136 28.44 1.37 -21.82
N MET A 137 29.05 2.53 -22.04
CA MET A 137 28.32 3.78 -22.34
C MET A 137 27.52 3.77 -23.66
N ASN A 138 27.67 2.71 -24.46
CA ASN A 138 26.99 2.61 -25.75
C ASN A 138 25.63 1.88 -25.69
N ASN A 139 25.33 1.21 -24.58
CA ASN A 139 24.12 0.41 -24.40
C ASN A 139 23.41 0.83 -23.12
N SER A 140 22.77 1.99 -23.17
CA SER A 140 21.93 2.42 -22.02
C SER A 140 20.49 1.99 -22.19
N ILE A 141 19.83 1.79 -21.06
CA ILE A 141 18.39 1.57 -20.95
C ILE A 141 17.82 2.82 -20.27
N LYS A 142 16.71 3.33 -20.76
CA LYS A 142 16.08 4.56 -20.25
C LYS A 142 14.67 4.30 -19.79
N SER A 143 14.27 5.01 -18.73
CA SER A 143 12.87 5.12 -18.32
C SER A 143 12.07 5.92 -19.35
N ASP A 144 10.74 5.94 -19.17
CA ASP A 144 9.92 6.96 -19.79
C ASP A 144 10.38 8.37 -19.36
N LEU A 145 10.16 9.35 -20.23
CA LEU A 145 10.46 10.74 -19.92
C LEU A 145 9.37 11.28 -18.99
N LEU A 146 9.78 11.74 -17.82
CA LEU A 146 8.88 12.42 -16.88
C LEU A 146 8.88 13.91 -17.22
N GLU A 147 7.86 14.39 -17.89
CA GLU A 147 7.62 15.81 -18.14
C GLU A 147 6.96 16.42 -16.90
N ILE A 148 7.59 17.44 -16.34
CA ILE A 148 7.12 18.13 -15.12
C ILE A 148 6.19 19.25 -15.50
N ASP A 149 4.95 19.12 -15.10
CA ASP A 149 3.93 20.17 -15.15
C ASP A 149 3.44 20.52 -13.74
N SER A 150 2.52 21.47 -13.63
CA SER A 150 2.01 21.94 -12.35
C SER A 150 1.27 20.85 -11.53
N SER A 151 0.88 19.73 -12.15
CA SER A 151 0.23 18.60 -11.46
C SER A 151 1.24 17.68 -10.80
N LEU A 152 2.48 17.63 -11.31
CA LEU A 152 3.57 16.79 -10.82
C LEU A 152 4.55 17.54 -9.93
N GLU A 153 4.56 18.89 -9.97
CA GLU A 153 5.28 19.68 -8.99
C GLU A 153 4.80 19.43 -7.56
N GLN A 154 5.70 19.59 -6.59
CA GLN A 154 5.42 19.41 -5.16
C GLN A 154 4.90 18.01 -4.78
N SER A 155 5.19 17.01 -5.61
CA SER A 155 4.88 15.61 -5.34
C SER A 155 6.07 14.71 -5.66
N TRP A 156 6.15 13.55 -5.00
CA TRP A 156 7.15 12.54 -5.30
C TRP A 156 6.71 11.72 -6.51
N ASN A 157 7.51 11.72 -7.55
CA ASN A 157 7.25 11.02 -8.80
C ASN A 157 8.28 9.92 -9.00
N ARG A 158 7.83 8.73 -9.34
CA ARG A 158 8.70 7.57 -9.57
C ARG A 158 9.24 7.56 -10.99
N LEU A 159 10.55 7.36 -11.11
CA LEU A 159 11.19 6.97 -12.35
C LEU A 159 11.62 5.51 -12.24
N MET A 160 11.33 4.68 -13.23
CA MET A 160 11.65 3.27 -13.19
C MET A 160 12.07 2.72 -14.56
N ILE A 161 12.93 1.72 -14.52
CA ILE A 161 13.33 0.92 -15.67
C ILE A 161 13.07 -0.54 -15.34
N SER A 162 12.28 -1.20 -16.16
CA SER A 162 12.09 -2.64 -16.12
C SER A 162 13.01 -3.29 -17.15
N PHE A 163 13.62 -4.41 -16.83
CA PHE A 163 14.52 -5.12 -17.74
C PHE A 163 14.37 -6.63 -17.64
N ASP A 164 14.64 -7.31 -18.74
CA ASP A 164 14.50 -8.76 -18.82
C ASP A 164 15.79 -9.49 -18.42
N THR A 165 16.94 -8.89 -18.71
CA THR A 165 18.25 -9.43 -18.34
C THR A 165 19.23 -8.28 -18.14
N LEU A 166 19.66 -8.06 -16.91
CA LEU A 166 20.73 -7.15 -16.57
C LEU A 166 21.75 -7.92 -15.71
N GLU A 167 22.85 -8.33 -16.31
CA GLU A 167 23.89 -9.09 -15.59
C GLU A 167 24.80 -8.21 -14.76
N THR A 168 24.96 -6.95 -15.19
CA THR A 168 25.85 -6.00 -14.51
C THR A 168 25.26 -4.61 -14.50
N LEU A 169 25.54 -3.84 -13.46
CA LEU A 169 25.20 -2.44 -13.33
C LEU A 169 26.48 -1.61 -13.26
N GLY A 170 26.80 -0.92 -14.32
CA GLY A 170 28.01 -0.11 -14.43
C GLY A 170 27.82 1.35 -14.02
N ALA A 171 26.66 1.94 -14.28
CA ALA A 171 26.33 3.30 -13.83
C ALA A 171 24.82 3.55 -13.90
N ILE A 172 24.36 4.50 -13.09
CA ILE A 172 23.04 5.11 -13.17
C ILE A 172 23.22 6.60 -13.45
N ARG A 173 22.41 7.15 -14.33
CA ARG A 173 22.31 8.60 -14.58
C ARG A 173 20.88 9.05 -14.41
N LEU A 174 20.73 10.26 -13.90
CA LEU A 174 19.48 11.00 -13.91
C LEU A 174 19.65 12.19 -14.85
N ASN A 175 19.09 12.05 -16.05
CA ASN A 175 19.05 13.14 -17.03
C ASN A 175 17.98 14.15 -16.60
N TYR A 176 18.26 15.43 -16.78
CA TYR A 176 17.33 16.52 -16.47
C TYR A 176 17.31 17.59 -17.54
N GLN A 177 16.19 18.29 -17.66
CA GLN A 177 16.05 19.49 -18.47
C GLN A 177 15.60 20.64 -17.58
N ILE A 178 16.26 21.77 -17.72
CA ILE A 178 15.90 23.01 -17.01
C ILE A 178 14.85 23.74 -17.83
N ALA A 179 13.83 24.27 -17.15
CA ALA A 179 12.74 25.01 -17.78
C ALA A 179 13.24 26.22 -18.57
N ASP A 180 12.52 26.58 -19.64
CA ASP A 180 12.88 27.68 -20.51
C ASP A 180 12.99 29.02 -19.73
N GLY A 181 14.09 29.70 -19.93
CA GLY A 181 14.36 31.00 -19.29
C GLY A 181 15.04 30.90 -17.91
N ALA A 182 15.24 29.69 -17.36
CA ALA A 182 15.98 29.47 -16.12
C ALA A 182 17.44 29.07 -16.40
N ASP A 183 18.36 29.52 -15.55
CA ASP A 183 19.78 29.16 -15.61
C ASP A 183 20.17 28.06 -14.59
N SER A 184 19.30 27.79 -13.63
CA SER A 184 19.49 26.78 -12.60
C SER A 184 18.16 26.16 -12.20
N ALA A 185 18.25 24.97 -11.61
CA ALA A 185 17.09 24.22 -11.13
C ALA A 185 17.39 23.51 -9.81
N THR A 186 16.34 23.19 -9.09
CA THR A 186 16.41 22.44 -7.82
C THR A 186 15.43 21.27 -7.86
N PHE A 187 15.87 20.10 -7.44
CA PHE A 187 15.03 18.93 -7.24
C PHE A 187 15.61 18.04 -6.15
N PHE A 188 14.82 17.07 -5.73
CA PHE A 188 15.20 16.11 -4.68
C PHE A 188 15.09 14.70 -5.24
N VAL A 189 15.96 13.81 -4.76
CA VAL A 189 15.96 12.38 -5.10
C VAL A 189 15.89 11.57 -3.82
N ASP A 190 15.11 10.51 -3.85
CA ASP A 190 14.97 9.57 -2.75
C ASP A 190 14.68 8.15 -3.22
N ASN A 191 14.81 7.18 -2.33
CA ASN A 191 14.44 5.78 -2.54
C ASN A 191 14.99 5.19 -3.84
N ILE A 192 16.30 5.29 -4.06
CA ILE A 192 16.94 4.55 -5.14
C ILE A 192 16.86 3.07 -4.78
N ASN A 193 16.18 2.30 -5.61
CA ASN A 193 15.88 0.92 -5.34
C ASN A 193 16.20 0.04 -6.55
N ILE A 194 16.71 -1.15 -6.29
CA ILE A 194 16.86 -2.22 -7.27
C ILE A 194 16.02 -3.37 -6.77
N THR A 195 15.00 -3.74 -7.51
CA THR A 195 14.12 -4.86 -7.20
C THR A 195 14.42 -5.99 -8.17
N LEU A 196 14.81 -7.14 -7.66
CA LEU A 196 15.08 -8.34 -8.45
C LEU A 196 13.90 -9.31 -8.26
N GLY A 197 13.09 -9.51 -9.31
CA GLY A 197 12.04 -10.52 -9.42
C GLY A 197 11.14 -10.77 -8.21
N GLU A 198 10.36 -11.83 -8.23
CA GLU A 198 9.43 -12.16 -7.13
C GLU A 198 10.11 -12.59 -5.80
N GLU A 199 11.41 -12.83 -5.79
CA GLU A 199 12.09 -13.46 -4.64
C GLU A 199 12.90 -12.53 -3.74
N THR A 200 13.07 -11.25 -4.07
CA THR A 200 14.07 -10.45 -3.36
C THR A 200 13.65 -9.07 -2.92
N VAL A 201 12.70 -8.99 -2.01
CA VAL A 201 12.77 -7.92 -1.01
C VAL A 201 13.71 -8.38 0.09
N LYS A 202 15.01 -8.06 0.00
CA LYS A 202 15.90 -8.21 1.15
C LYS A 202 15.51 -7.12 2.13
N THR A 203 14.87 -7.51 3.21
CA THR A 203 14.68 -6.62 4.37
C THR A 203 15.95 -6.56 5.17
N ASP A 204 16.35 -5.39 5.64
CA ASP A 204 17.53 -5.23 6.52
C ASP A 204 17.43 -5.95 7.86
N TYR A 205 16.36 -6.69 8.05
CA TYR A 205 16.04 -7.30 9.34
C TYR A 205 15.98 -8.81 9.21
N VAL A 206 16.92 -9.44 9.84
CA VAL A 206 16.81 -10.88 10.11
C VAL A 206 15.96 -11.04 11.36
N TYR A 207 14.67 -11.30 11.18
CA TYR A 207 13.86 -11.82 12.26
C TYR A 207 14.08 -13.33 12.34
N ASN A 208 14.44 -13.79 13.53
CA ASN A 208 14.59 -15.22 13.81
C ASN A 208 13.27 -15.90 14.16
N ASP A 209 12.15 -15.22 13.93
CA ASP A 209 10.80 -15.68 14.25
C ASP A 209 9.88 -15.62 13.02
N GLU A 210 8.81 -16.37 13.08
CA GLU A 210 7.89 -16.54 11.97
C GLU A 210 7.09 -15.27 11.70
N SER A 211 6.92 -14.94 10.42
CA SER A 211 6.14 -13.81 9.93
C SER A 211 4.65 -14.18 9.86
N LEU A 212 3.77 -13.28 10.33
CA LEU A 212 2.33 -13.51 10.25
C LEU A 212 1.86 -13.68 8.81
N TYR A 213 2.23 -12.74 7.91
CA TYR A 213 1.74 -12.83 6.54
C TYR A 213 2.25 -14.07 5.83
N LYS A 214 3.52 -14.49 6.04
CA LYS A 214 4.06 -15.70 5.41
C LYS A 214 3.36 -16.96 5.89
N ALA A 215 2.99 -17.03 7.16
CA ALA A 215 2.23 -18.16 7.69
C ALA A 215 0.82 -18.25 7.09
N TYR A 216 0.18 -17.11 6.81
CA TYR A 216 -1.17 -17.03 6.29
C TYR A 216 -1.26 -16.92 4.76
N GLU A 217 -0.17 -16.58 4.06
CA GLU A 217 -0.16 -16.24 2.62
C GLU A 217 -0.84 -17.26 1.69
N PRO A 218 -0.76 -18.59 1.94
CA PRO A 218 -1.47 -19.56 1.13
C PRO A 218 -3.01 -19.48 1.24
N TYR A 219 -3.53 -18.78 2.25
CA TYR A 219 -4.94 -18.78 2.62
C TYR A 219 -5.60 -17.43 2.51
N LEU A 220 -4.92 -16.37 2.94
CA LEU A 220 -5.44 -15.00 2.95
C LEU A 220 -4.30 -13.98 3.15
N LYS A 221 -4.57 -12.72 2.83
CA LYS A 221 -3.65 -11.61 3.14
C LYS A 221 -3.74 -11.21 4.60
N VAL A 222 -2.61 -10.83 5.18
CA VAL A 222 -2.55 -10.23 6.52
C VAL A 222 -2.06 -8.79 6.39
N GLY A 223 -2.89 -7.85 6.81
CA GLY A 223 -2.63 -6.43 6.64
C GLY A 223 -2.67 -5.62 7.93
N THR A 224 -2.30 -4.34 7.80
CA THR A 224 -2.42 -3.35 8.88
C THR A 224 -2.82 -1.99 8.35
N CYS A 225 -3.45 -1.14 9.16
CA CYS A 225 -3.51 0.27 8.81
C CYS A 225 -2.20 0.98 9.19
N MET A 226 -1.89 2.03 8.45
CA MET A 226 -0.70 2.85 8.65
C MET A 226 -1.01 4.32 8.43
N SER A 227 -0.52 5.18 9.31
CA SER A 227 -0.54 6.62 9.11
C SER A 227 0.86 7.15 8.76
N GLY A 228 0.93 8.36 8.20
CA GLY A 228 2.20 9.02 7.92
C GLY A 228 3.10 9.16 9.15
N ARG A 229 2.51 9.28 10.35
CA ARG A 229 3.24 9.28 11.62
C ARG A 229 3.85 7.92 11.94
N MET A 230 3.11 6.83 11.72
CA MET A 230 3.63 5.47 11.91
C MET A 230 4.75 5.18 10.92
N LEU A 231 4.56 5.60 9.68
CA LEU A 231 5.54 5.44 8.61
C LEU A 231 6.88 6.12 8.92
N ALA A 232 6.88 7.27 9.60
CA ALA A 232 8.10 7.96 10.01
C ALA A 232 8.94 7.17 11.06
N ASN A 233 8.38 6.12 11.66
CA ASN A 233 9.03 5.33 12.71
C ASN A 233 9.67 4.06 12.12
N THR A 234 10.99 3.95 12.24
CA THR A 234 11.78 2.84 11.70
C THR A 234 11.34 1.47 12.25
N GLU A 235 11.09 1.36 13.57
CA GLU A 235 10.68 0.08 14.15
C GLU A 235 9.29 -0.37 13.68
N LEU A 236 8.37 0.58 13.44
CA LEU A 236 7.06 0.24 12.88
C LEU A 236 7.17 -0.20 11.41
N ARG A 237 8.06 0.41 10.61
CA ARG A 237 8.33 -0.07 9.25
C ARG A 237 8.88 -1.50 9.25
N LYS A 238 9.84 -1.80 10.15
CA LYS A 238 10.38 -3.16 10.32
C LYS A 238 9.28 -4.17 10.63
N ILE A 239 8.45 -3.87 11.64
CA ILE A 239 7.33 -4.72 12.02
C ILE A 239 6.38 -4.92 10.84
N THR A 240 6.11 -3.86 10.08
CA THR A 240 5.23 -3.93 8.90
C THR A 240 5.78 -4.85 7.83
N GLN A 241 7.02 -4.67 7.41
CA GLN A 241 7.66 -5.48 6.38
C GLN A 241 7.73 -6.96 6.79
N HIS A 242 7.95 -7.24 8.07
CA HIS A 242 8.03 -8.61 8.56
C HIS A 242 6.67 -9.32 8.64
N ASN A 243 5.59 -8.60 8.97
CA ASN A 243 4.34 -9.24 9.37
C ASN A 243 3.16 -9.01 8.43
N PHE A 244 3.24 -8.06 7.48
CA PHE A 244 2.08 -7.65 6.72
C PHE A 244 2.38 -7.55 5.23
N ASN A 245 1.47 -8.05 4.39
CA ASN A 245 1.50 -7.96 2.94
C ASN A 245 0.34 -7.11 2.37
N SER A 246 -0.33 -6.36 3.24
CA SER A 246 -1.37 -5.39 2.88
C SER A 246 -1.34 -4.18 3.81
N ILE A 247 -1.48 -2.98 3.25
CA ILE A 247 -1.57 -1.72 3.99
C ILE A 247 -2.86 -0.98 3.61
N THR A 248 -3.49 -0.38 4.63
CA THR A 248 -4.57 0.60 4.47
C THR A 248 -4.10 1.93 5.08
N ALA A 249 -4.21 3.04 4.35
CA ALA A 249 -3.96 4.36 4.94
C ALA A 249 -5.06 4.67 5.98
N GLU A 250 -4.67 4.96 7.25
CA GLU A 250 -5.61 5.09 8.36
C GLU A 250 -6.63 6.22 8.13
N ASN A 251 -6.15 7.38 7.69
CA ASN A 251 -6.98 8.56 7.43
C ASN A 251 -6.67 9.21 6.09
N GLU A 252 -5.46 9.05 5.59
CA GLU A 252 -4.87 9.83 4.51
C GLU A 252 -5.53 9.58 3.14
N GLY A 253 -6.25 8.45 2.96
CA GLY A 253 -7.03 8.14 1.76
C GLY A 253 -8.49 8.64 1.77
N LYS A 254 -8.94 9.24 2.88
CA LYS A 254 -10.33 9.65 3.07
C LYS A 254 -10.66 10.97 2.36
N PRO A 255 -11.93 11.22 1.99
CA PRO A 255 -12.32 12.40 1.21
C PRO A 255 -11.84 13.74 1.78
N GLU A 256 -11.88 13.91 3.11
CA GLU A 256 -11.44 15.13 3.78
C GLU A 256 -9.96 15.45 3.52
N GLN A 257 -9.14 14.39 3.37
CA GLN A 257 -7.71 14.54 3.15
C GLN A 257 -7.36 14.73 1.67
N ILE A 258 -8.06 14.02 0.77
CA ILE A 258 -7.68 13.98 -0.64
C ILE A 258 -8.40 15.01 -1.51
N LEU A 259 -9.59 15.50 -1.14
CA LEU A 259 -10.28 16.53 -1.91
C LEU A 259 -9.54 17.88 -1.80
N ASP A 260 -9.30 18.53 -2.94
CA ASP A 260 -8.67 19.84 -3.02
C ASP A 260 -9.72 20.94 -3.25
N GLN A 261 -10.11 21.64 -2.19
CA GLN A 261 -11.13 22.68 -2.27
C GLN A 261 -10.74 23.82 -3.21
N ALA A 262 -9.49 24.30 -3.12
CA ALA A 262 -9.06 25.45 -3.91
C ALA A 262 -9.05 25.13 -5.40
N ALA A 263 -8.52 23.99 -5.77
CA ALA A 263 -8.52 23.52 -7.16
C ALA A 263 -9.94 23.24 -7.66
N CYS A 264 -10.80 22.62 -6.85
CA CYS A 264 -12.23 22.44 -7.19
C CYS A 264 -12.94 23.77 -7.42
N GLN A 265 -12.68 24.80 -6.60
CA GLN A 265 -13.27 26.14 -6.79
C GLN A 265 -12.79 26.80 -8.10
N GLU A 266 -11.54 26.57 -8.49
CA GLU A 266 -11.01 27.07 -9.76
C GLU A 266 -11.69 26.40 -10.94
N LEU A 267 -11.82 25.06 -10.93
CA LEU A 267 -12.52 24.29 -11.94
C LEU A 267 -14.01 24.69 -12.05
N ALA A 268 -14.65 24.98 -10.92
CA ALA A 268 -16.07 25.35 -10.86
C ALA A 268 -16.40 26.67 -11.57
N LYS A 269 -15.40 27.50 -11.90
CA LYS A 269 -15.61 28.71 -12.71
C LYS A 269 -16.06 28.37 -14.13
N THR A 270 -15.73 27.19 -14.61
CA THR A 270 -16.14 26.69 -15.94
C THR A 270 -17.17 25.58 -15.86
N ASP A 271 -17.00 24.66 -14.91
CA ASP A 271 -17.91 23.52 -14.70
C ASP A 271 -17.89 23.11 -13.23
N GLU A 272 -19.02 23.35 -12.54
CA GLU A 272 -19.15 23.05 -11.11
C GLU A 272 -19.22 21.55 -10.79
N THR A 273 -19.19 20.67 -11.78
CA THR A 273 -19.15 19.22 -11.57
C THR A 273 -17.74 18.65 -11.56
N GLN A 274 -16.73 19.39 -12.02
CA GLN A 274 -15.34 18.95 -12.04
C GLN A 274 -14.75 18.91 -10.64
N VAL A 275 -13.93 17.88 -10.40
CA VAL A 275 -13.32 17.62 -9.09
C VAL A 275 -11.81 17.50 -9.22
N ALA A 276 -11.10 18.10 -8.30
CA ALA A 276 -9.66 17.94 -8.13
C ALA A 276 -9.35 17.23 -6.81
N ILE A 277 -8.31 16.40 -6.84
CA ILE A 277 -7.76 15.75 -5.65
C ILE A 277 -6.28 16.08 -5.49
N LYS A 278 -5.76 15.83 -4.29
CA LYS A 278 -4.33 15.84 -3.98
C LYS A 278 -3.91 14.47 -3.45
N THR A 279 -2.74 14.01 -3.85
CA THR A 279 -2.19 12.72 -3.44
C THR A 279 -1.26 12.83 -2.23
N THR A 280 -0.74 14.03 -1.96
CA THR A 280 0.22 14.29 -0.89
C THR A 280 -0.12 13.69 0.48
N PRO A 281 -1.39 13.57 0.91
CA PRO A 281 -1.70 12.92 2.19
C PRO A 281 -1.27 11.46 2.26
N PHE A 282 -1.54 10.66 1.23
CA PHE A 282 -1.29 9.21 1.22
C PHE A 282 -0.04 8.79 0.42
N GLU A 283 0.54 9.72 -0.34
CA GLU A 283 1.65 9.46 -1.25
C GLU A 283 2.81 8.69 -0.59
N LYS A 284 3.26 9.15 0.58
CA LYS A 284 4.36 8.49 1.29
C LYS A 284 4.06 7.04 1.68
N ILE A 285 2.80 6.76 2.05
CA ILE A 285 2.37 5.41 2.42
C ILE A 285 2.35 4.51 1.18
N TYR A 286 1.86 5.02 0.05
CA TYR A 286 1.80 4.26 -1.20
C TYR A 286 3.19 4.01 -1.78
N ASN A 287 4.06 5.02 -1.78
CA ASN A 287 5.44 4.86 -2.21
C ASN A 287 6.20 3.83 -1.35
N TYR A 288 5.95 3.83 -0.04
CA TYR A 288 6.51 2.81 0.85
C TYR A 288 5.96 1.41 0.52
N ALA A 289 4.67 1.28 0.35
CA ALA A 289 4.04 0.01 0.01
C ALA A 289 4.55 -0.54 -1.32
N GLU A 290 4.68 0.32 -2.33
CA GLU A 290 5.24 -0.03 -3.64
C GLU A 290 6.70 -0.48 -3.54
N ALA A 291 7.54 0.28 -2.83
CA ALA A 291 8.96 -0.05 -2.66
C ALA A 291 9.20 -1.37 -1.91
N HIS A 292 8.24 -1.83 -1.13
CA HIS A 292 8.34 -3.08 -0.34
C HIS A 292 7.36 -4.17 -0.81
N HIS A 293 6.78 -4.03 -2.01
CA HIS A 293 5.82 -4.99 -2.60
C HIS A 293 4.66 -5.37 -1.69
N ILE A 294 4.18 -4.41 -0.91
CA ILE A 294 3.02 -4.55 -0.03
C ILE A 294 1.79 -4.02 -0.78
N GLY A 295 0.77 -4.85 -0.97
CA GLY A 295 -0.47 -4.41 -1.63
C GLY A 295 -1.20 -3.33 -0.82
N VAL A 296 -1.86 -2.41 -1.51
CA VAL A 296 -2.63 -1.35 -0.85
C VAL A 296 -4.12 -1.62 -0.97
N ARG A 297 -4.82 -1.39 0.14
CA ARG A 297 -6.26 -1.33 0.23
C ARG A 297 -6.66 0.14 0.40
N HIS A 298 -7.24 0.75 -0.64
CA HIS A 298 -7.64 2.17 -0.60
C HIS A 298 -8.91 2.35 0.24
N HIS A 299 -8.86 3.24 1.21
CA HIS A 299 -9.96 3.53 2.13
C HIS A 299 -10.14 5.05 2.26
N THR A 300 -11.21 5.65 1.87
CA THR A 300 -12.45 5.22 1.21
C THR A 300 -12.99 6.38 0.35
N PHE A 301 -13.80 6.12 -0.68
CA PHE A 301 -14.32 7.22 -1.51
C PHE A 301 -15.60 7.87 -0.95
N VAL A 302 -16.58 7.07 -0.55
CA VAL A 302 -17.88 7.57 -0.12
C VAL A 302 -18.16 7.20 1.32
N TRP A 303 -18.10 8.17 2.20
CA TRP A 303 -18.38 7.99 3.63
C TRP A 303 -19.12 9.22 4.18
N PHE A 304 -20.09 9.01 5.06
CA PHE A 304 -20.87 10.08 5.68
C PHE A 304 -20.04 10.98 6.60
N ASP A 305 -19.01 10.41 7.21
CA ASP A 305 -18.03 11.10 8.03
C ASP A 305 -16.78 11.44 7.21
N GLN A 306 -15.94 12.32 7.67
CA GLN A 306 -14.71 12.78 7.02
C GLN A 306 -14.86 13.06 5.50
N THR A 307 -16.07 13.52 5.11
CA THR A 307 -16.31 14.13 3.80
C THR A 307 -16.67 15.59 4.03
N PRO A 308 -15.90 16.54 3.49
CA PRO A 308 -16.10 17.95 3.82
C PRO A 308 -17.42 18.50 3.27
N GLN A 309 -18.16 19.23 4.09
CA GLN A 309 -19.48 19.75 3.72
C GLN A 309 -19.47 20.68 2.50
N TRP A 310 -18.36 21.41 2.26
CA TRP A 310 -18.22 22.28 1.09
C TRP A 310 -18.32 21.51 -0.23
N PHE A 311 -17.98 20.21 -0.24
CA PHE A 311 -18.05 19.35 -1.42
C PHE A 311 -19.50 19.21 -1.97
N PHE A 312 -20.49 19.32 -1.11
CA PHE A 312 -21.91 19.23 -1.44
C PHE A 312 -22.56 20.60 -1.74
N ARG A 313 -21.76 21.65 -1.81
CA ARG A 313 -22.28 23.02 -1.95
C ARG A 313 -21.87 23.63 -3.29
N LYS A 314 -22.70 24.60 -3.74
CA LYS A 314 -22.51 25.28 -5.02
C LYS A 314 -21.11 25.93 -5.08
N ASN A 315 -20.42 25.73 -6.19
CA ASN A 315 -19.06 26.23 -6.45
C ASN A 315 -18.04 25.81 -5.38
N TYR A 316 -18.29 24.72 -4.65
CA TYR A 316 -17.45 24.27 -3.52
C TYR A 316 -17.22 25.32 -2.43
N ASP A 317 -18.14 26.30 -2.33
CA ASP A 317 -18.11 27.34 -1.30
C ASP A 317 -18.78 26.80 -0.01
N ALA A 318 -18.08 26.90 1.11
CA ALA A 318 -18.56 26.45 2.42
C ALA A 318 -19.91 27.07 2.82
N ASN A 319 -20.23 28.27 2.32
CA ASN A 319 -21.49 28.99 2.55
C ASN A 319 -22.49 28.86 1.38
N GLY A 320 -22.13 28.15 0.32
CA GLY A 320 -22.98 27.93 -0.84
C GLY A 320 -24.24 27.11 -0.50
N ALA A 321 -25.27 27.25 -1.33
CA ALA A 321 -26.43 26.36 -1.23
C ALA A 321 -26.05 24.92 -1.58
N VAL A 322 -26.74 23.93 -1.00
CA VAL A 322 -26.59 22.52 -1.37
C VAL A 322 -26.92 22.34 -2.85
N VAL A 323 -26.12 21.56 -3.56
CA VAL A 323 -26.33 21.34 -5.01
C VAL A 323 -27.49 20.37 -5.28
N SER A 324 -27.97 20.34 -6.52
CA SER A 324 -29.01 19.40 -6.95
C SER A 324 -28.47 17.97 -7.06
N LYS A 325 -29.35 16.96 -7.05
CA LYS A 325 -29.01 15.55 -7.26
C LYS A 325 -28.18 15.35 -8.53
N SER A 326 -28.57 15.99 -9.65
CA SER A 326 -27.86 15.82 -10.92
C SER A 326 -26.41 16.33 -10.87
N VAL A 327 -26.18 17.47 -10.22
CA VAL A 327 -24.84 18.01 -10.02
C VAL A 327 -24.03 17.09 -9.09
N MET A 328 -24.64 16.60 -7.99
CA MET A 328 -23.91 15.76 -7.04
C MET A 328 -23.55 14.39 -7.61
N VAL A 329 -24.43 13.80 -8.41
CA VAL A 329 -24.12 12.54 -9.11
C VAL A 329 -22.95 12.74 -10.08
N ALA A 330 -22.93 13.84 -10.85
CA ALA A 330 -21.82 14.16 -11.74
C ALA A 330 -20.51 14.45 -10.97
N ARG A 331 -20.58 15.12 -9.81
CA ARG A 331 -19.41 15.30 -8.93
C ARG A 331 -18.88 14.00 -8.39
N MET A 332 -19.76 13.09 -7.95
CA MET A 332 -19.36 11.76 -7.47
C MET A 332 -18.63 10.99 -8.57
N GLU A 333 -19.16 11.02 -9.81
CA GLU A 333 -18.50 10.40 -10.96
C GLU A 333 -17.11 11.01 -11.20
N ASN A 334 -17.00 12.32 -11.33
CA ASN A 334 -15.73 13.00 -11.57
C ASN A 334 -14.74 12.80 -10.41
N TYR A 335 -15.21 12.75 -9.16
CA TYR A 335 -14.39 12.48 -8.00
C TYR A 335 -13.77 11.08 -8.05
N ILE A 336 -14.59 10.04 -8.19
CA ILE A 336 -14.15 8.65 -8.24
C ILE A 336 -13.25 8.42 -9.46
N LYS A 337 -13.62 8.96 -10.62
CA LYS A 337 -12.82 8.92 -11.84
C LYS A 337 -11.43 9.54 -11.61
N THR A 338 -11.39 10.80 -11.19
CA THR A 338 -10.12 11.52 -10.99
C THR A 338 -9.23 10.81 -9.97
N ALA A 339 -9.83 10.28 -8.88
CA ALA A 339 -9.09 9.56 -7.86
C ALA A 339 -8.48 8.26 -8.42
N LEU A 340 -9.28 7.43 -9.10
CA LEU A 340 -8.81 6.16 -9.67
C LEU A 340 -7.78 6.37 -10.78
N GLU A 341 -8.05 7.27 -11.73
CA GLU A 341 -7.10 7.59 -12.80
C GLU A 341 -5.75 8.09 -12.24
N THR A 342 -5.79 8.94 -11.20
CA THR A 342 -4.58 9.45 -10.55
C THR A 342 -3.82 8.35 -9.82
N ILE A 343 -4.51 7.55 -9.01
CA ILE A 343 -3.90 6.45 -8.25
C ILE A 343 -3.27 5.45 -9.22
N ASN A 344 -4.01 5.00 -10.22
CA ASN A 344 -3.57 3.96 -11.14
C ASN A 344 -2.42 4.42 -12.04
N SER A 345 -2.41 5.69 -12.45
CA SER A 345 -1.30 6.23 -13.23
C SER A 345 -0.01 6.36 -12.42
N ARG A 346 -0.11 6.70 -11.12
CA ARG A 346 1.07 6.91 -10.26
C ARG A 346 1.59 5.63 -9.62
N TRP A 347 0.72 4.68 -9.31
CA TRP A 347 1.05 3.41 -8.65
C TRP A 347 0.35 2.24 -9.35
N PRO A 348 0.71 1.94 -10.61
CA PRO A 348 0.05 0.89 -11.39
C PRO A 348 0.16 -0.47 -10.69
N GLY A 349 -0.98 -1.14 -10.52
CA GLY A 349 -1.06 -2.47 -9.90
C GLY A 349 -0.87 -2.52 -8.38
N LEU A 350 -0.61 -1.38 -7.71
CA LEU A 350 -0.39 -1.35 -6.26
C LEU A 350 -1.69 -1.55 -5.47
N VAL A 351 -2.77 -0.89 -5.89
CA VAL A 351 -4.05 -0.93 -5.18
C VAL A 351 -4.85 -2.14 -5.65
N TYR A 352 -4.96 -3.16 -4.79
CA TYR A 352 -5.67 -4.40 -5.11
C TYR A 352 -7.14 -4.41 -4.64
N ALA A 353 -7.50 -3.57 -3.66
CA ALA A 353 -8.85 -3.49 -3.11
C ALA A 353 -9.21 -2.03 -2.76
N ILE A 354 -10.48 -1.69 -2.89
CA ILE A 354 -10.99 -0.32 -2.71
C ILE A 354 -12.29 -0.37 -1.90
N ASP A 355 -12.35 0.35 -0.79
CA ASP A 355 -13.59 0.65 -0.11
C ASP A 355 -14.32 1.77 -0.86
N VAL A 356 -15.19 1.38 -1.76
CA VAL A 356 -15.96 2.33 -2.58
C VAL A 356 -16.93 3.13 -1.72
N SER A 357 -17.59 2.46 -0.78
CA SER A 357 -18.49 3.09 0.19
C SER A 357 -18.32 2.51 1.57
N ASN A 358 -18.34 3.38 2.57
CA ASN A 358 -18.15 3.03 3.98
C ASN A 358 -19.36 3.42 4.81
N GLU A 359 -19.81 2.50 5.69
CA GLU A 359 -20.78 2.73 6.76
C GLU A 359 -22.13 3.33 6.29
N GLY A 360 -22.71 2.78 5.24
CA GLY A 360 -23.99 3.21 4.69
C GLY A 360 -25.22 2.68 5.44
N VAL A 361 -25.02 1.76 6.42
CA VAL A 361 -26.10 1.17 7.23
C VAL A 361 -26.16 1.78 8.62
N GLN A 362 -27.37 2.05 9.10
CA GLN A 362 -27.63 2.49 10.47
C GLN A 362 -28.98 1.95 10.95
N ASN A 363 -28.99 1.22 12.08
CA ASN A 363 -30.21 0.72 12.72
C ASN A 363 -31.17 -0.04 11.78
N GLY A 364 -30.64 -0.94 10.95
CA GLY A 364 -31.40 -1.74 10.00
C GLY A 364 -31.96 -0.97 8.80
N GLY A 365 -31.43 0.20 8.50
CA GLY A 365 -31.81 1.05 7.38
C GLY A 365 -30.64 1.78 6.74
N ILE A 366 -30.90 2.53 5.67
CA ILE A 366 -29.90 3.41 5.05
C ILE A 366 -29.52 4.51 6.05
N ARG A 367 -28.24 4.76 6.21
CA ARG A 367 -27.71 5.82 7.08
C ARG A 367 -28.07 7.20 6.52
N LYS A 368 -28.88 7.94 7.28
CA LYS A 368 -29.34 9.28 6.92
C LYS A 368 -28.64 10.40 7.68
N LYS A 369 -27.97 10.07 8.79
CA LYS A 369 -27.31 11.03 9.67
C LYS A 369 -26.00 10.48 10.22
N ASP A 370 -25.23 11.39 10.82
CA ASP A 370 -24.04 11.03 11.61
C ASP A 370 -24.39 10.18 12.86
N ASN A 371 -23.37 9.70 13.55
CA ASN A 371 -23.54 8.87 14.73
C ASN A 371 -24.27 9.57 15.89
N ASN A 372 -24.24 10.90 15.92
CA ASN A 372 -24.89 11.71 16.95
C ASN A 372 -26.30 12.13 16.56
N ASN A 373 -26.77 11.75 15.38
CA ASN A 373 -28.03 12.20 14.78
C ASN A 373 -28.17 13.74 14.61
N MET A 374 -27.04 14.44 14.59
CA MET A 374 -27.02 15.91 14.51
C MET A 374 -26.88 16.41 13.07
N ASN A 375 -25.97 15.82 12.31
CA ASN A 375 -25.72 16.23 10.93
C ASN A 375 -26.29 15.23 9.93
N PRO A 376 -26.77 15.68 8.76
CA PRO A 376 -27.19 14.77 7.71
C PRO A 376 -25.99 14.02 7.12
N ASN A 377 -26.23 12.80 6.65
CA ASN A 377 -25.37 12.20 5.65
C ASN A 377 -25.59 12.95 4.33
N TYR A 378 -24.66 13.82 3.95
CA TYR A 378 -24.82 14.69 2.77
C TYR A 378 -24.88 13.92 1.45
N TRP A 379 -24.29 12.72 1.37
CA TRP A 379 -24.46 11.84 0.22
C TRP A 379 -25.91 11.40 0.06
N TYR A 380 -26.54 10.98 1.18
CA TYR A 380 -27.96 10.65 1.20
C TYR A 380 -28.85 11.89 0.97
N GLU A 381 -28.55 13.00 1.63
CA GLU A 381 -29.31 14.25 1.51
C GLU A 381 -29.40 14.75 0.06
N THR A 382 -28.31 14.61 -0.70
CA THR A 382 -28.20 15.15 -2.06
C THR A 382 -28.60 14.15 -3.14
N ILE A 383 -28.30 12.86 -2.97
CA ILE A 383 -28.53 11.83 -3.99
C ILE A 383 -29.77 10.97 -3.67
N GLY A 384 -30.04 10.72 -2.39
CA GLY A 384 -31.10 9.82 -1.93
C GLY A 384 -30.62 8.38 -1.77
N ASP A 385 -31.55 7.43 -1.79
CA ASP A 385 -31.32 6.02 -1.50
C ASP A 385 -30.27 5.36 -2.43
N ASP A 386 -30.04 5.91 -3.62
CA ASP A 386 -29.18 5.33 -4.66
C ASP A 386 -27.70 5.73 -4.53
N PHE A 387 -27.29 6.47 -3.48
CA PHE A 387 -25.92 7.02 -3.44
C PHE A 387 -24.83 5.93 -3.45
N VAL A 388 -25.05 4.82 -2.78
CA VAL A 388 -24.11 3.67 -2.78
C VAL A 388 -24.06 3.00 -4.16
N TYR A 389 -25.22 2.82 -4.79
CA TYR A 389 -25.29 2.28 -6.15
C TYR A 389 -24.48 3.12 -7.16
N TYR A 390 -24.67 4.45 -7.15
CA TYR A 390 -23.89 5.33 -8.04
C TYR A 390 -22.40 5.26 -7.76
N ALA A 391 -21.99 5.18 -6.49
CA ALA A 391 -20.58 5.05 -6.14
C ALA A 391 -19.96 3.79 -6.76
N PHE A 392 -20.60 2.62 -6.62
CA PHE A 392 -20.13 1.37 -7.22
C PHE A 392 -20.15 1.41 -8.75
N LYS A 393 -21.19 1.99 -9.34
CA LYS A 393 -21.30 2.14 -10.79
C LYS A 393 -20.11 2.91 -11.37
N PHE A 394 -19.76 4.04 -10.77
CA PHE A 394 -18.64 4.83 -11.21
C PHE A 394 -17.29 4.17 -10.88
N ALA A 395 -17.15 3.57 -9.70
CA ALA A 395 -15.92 2.85 -9.36
C ALA A 395 -15.66 1.71 -10.34
N ARG A 396 -16.66 0.90 -10.69
CA ARG A 396 -16.51 -0.19 -11.68
C ARG A 396 -16.14 0.31 -13.07
N GLN A 397 -16.64 1.49 -13.45
CA GLN A 397 -16.35 2.09 -14.75
C GLN A 397 -14.88 2.50 -14.90
N TYR A 398 -14.24 2.92 -13.80
CA TYR A 398 -12.90 3.51 -13.82
C TYR A 398 -11.83 2.69 -13.08
N ALA A 399 -12.20 1.61 -12.39
CA ALA A 399 -11.26 0.67 -11.78
C ALA A 399 -10.53 -0.14 -12.86
N GLU A 400 -9.26 -0.45 -12.61
CA GLU A 400 -8.48 -1.34 -13.46
C GLU A 400 -8.83 -2.83 -13.22
N GLU A 401 -8.46 -3.67 -14.18
CA GLU A 401 -8.58 -5.12 -14.02
C GLU A 401 -7.74 -5.59 -12.81
N GLY A 402 -8.35 -6.42 -11.97
CA GLY A 402 -7.70 -6.92 -10.75
C GLY A 402 -7.96 -6.07 -9.50
N GLN A 403 -8.52 -4.86 -9.63
CA GLN A 403 -8.96 -4.08 -8.46
C GLN A 403 -10.33 -4.56 -7.97
N GLU A 404 -10.38 -5.01 -6.72
CA GLU A 404 -11.60 -5.48 -6.08
C GLU A 404 -12.34 -4.33 -5.39
N LEU A 405 -13.65 -4.21 -5.62
CA LEU A 405 -14.50 -3.14 -5.10
C LEU A 405 -15.33 -3.63 -3.91
N TYR A 406 -15.15 -3.00 -2.76
CA TYR A 406 -15.76 -3.40 -1.49
C TYR A 406 -16.72 -2.34 -0.95
N TYR A 407 -17.77 -2.83 -0.30
CA TYR A 407 -18.56 -2.07 0.66
C TYR A 407 -18.07 -2.42 2.07
N ASN A 408 -17.74 -1.45 2.91
CA ASN A 408 -17.16 -1.65 4.23
C ASN A 408 -18.05 -1.11 5.34
N ASP A 409 -18.29 -1.87 6.43
CA ASP A 409 -19.15 -1.40 7.53
C ASP A 409 -18.84 -2.13 8.86
N TYR A 410 -19.07 -1.45 9.99
CA TYR A 410 -19.01 -1.99 11.35
C TYR A 410 -20.38 -2.47 11.85
N ALA A 411 -21.46 -2.05 11.19
CA ALA A 411 -22.81 -2.32 11.65
C ALA A 411 -23.13 -3.82 11.76
N TYR A 412 -22.28 -4.66 11.19
CA TYR A 412 -22.41 -6.12 11.20
C TYR A 412 -21.74 -6.80 12.40
N ASP A 413 -20.74 -6.14 13.02
CA ASP A 413 -19.89 -6.76 14.05
C ASP A 413 -20.70 -7.41 15.19
N TYR A 414 -21.90 -6.89 15.44
CA TYR A 414 -22.76 -7.35 16.54
C TYR A 414 -24.22 -7.65 16.12
N ASP A 415 -24.64 -7.30 14.89
CA ASP A 415 -26.02 -7.48 14.42
C ASP A 415 -26.11 -7.93 12.96
N THR A 416 -26.30 -9.23 12.76
CA THR A 416 -26.44 -9.84 11.43
C THR A 416 -27.64 -9.32 10.63
N ASN A 417 -28.62 -8.63 11.23
CA ASN A 417 -29.73 -8.03 10.47
C ASN A 417 -29.25 -6.82 9.65
N ASN A 418 -28.22 -6.12 10.11
CA ASN A 418 -27.62 -5.05 9.33
C ASN A 418 -26.93 -5.60 8.07
N CYS A 419 -26.21 -6.72 8.17
CA CYS A 419 -25.64 -7.40 7.01
C CYS A 419 -26.73 -7.84 6.02
N LYS A 420 -27.82 -8.44 6.50
CA LYS A 420 -28.96 -8.80 5.65
C LYS A 420 -29.57 -7.59 4.95
N PHE A 421 -29.71 -6.47 5.66
CA PHE A 421 -30.23 -5.22 5.07
C PHE A 421 -29.28 -4.72 3.98
N ALA A 422 -27.96 -4.68 4.25
CA ALA A 422 -26.97 -4.26 3.26
C ALA A 422 -27.08 -5.13 1.99
N LEU A 423 -27.02 -6.45 2.12
CA LEU A 423 -27.00 -7.39 0.99
C LEU A 423 -28.30 -7.42 0.18
N ASN A 424 -29.45 -7.25 0.83
CA ASN A 424 -30.75 -7.43 0.18
C ASN A 424 -31.44 -6.10 -0.19
N THR A 425 -30.93 -4.97 0.28
CA THR A 425 -31.53 -3.64 0.05
C THR A 425 -30.50 -2.64 -0.45
N LEU A 426 -29.47 -2.32 0.34
CA LEU A 426 -28.51 -1.26 0.01
C LEU A 426 -27.65 -1.58 -1.22
N LEU A 427 -27.16 -2.82 -1.29
CA LEU A 427 -26.23 -3.31 -2.32
C LEU A 427 -26.94 -4.11 -3.43
N LYS A 428 -28.25 -4.30 -3.31
CA LYS A 428 -29.02 -5.21 -4.17
C LYS A 428 -28.76 -4.98 -5.67
N ASP A 429 -28.84 -3.74 -6.11
CA ASP A 429 -28.70 -3.40 -7.53
C ASP A 429 -27.23 -3.45 -7.97
N ALA A 430 -26.28 -3.06 -7.10
CA ALA A 430 -24.85 -3.21 -7.36
C ALA A 430 -24.42 -4.67 -7.47
N ILE A 431 -25.01 -5.57 -6.68
CA ILE A 431 -24.78 -7.02 -6.77
C ILE A 431 -25.39 -7.57 -8.07
N ALA A 432 -26.64 -7.19 -8.39
CA ALA A 432 -27.32 -7.67 -9.58
C ALA A 432 -26.65 -7.27 -10.89
N GLU A 433 -25.96 -6.12 -10.92
CA GLU A 433 -25.22 -5.61 -12.07
C GLU A 433 -23.71 -5.94 -12.01
N GLU A 434 -23.26 -6.77 -11.07
CA GLU A 434 -21.86 -7.21 -10.89
C GLU A 434 -20.87 -6.02 -10.72
N LEU A 435 -21.32 -4.95 -10.05
CA LEU A 435 -20.53 -3.75 -9.81
C LEU A 435 -19.64 -3.85 -8.57
N ILE A 436 -19.88 -4.82 -7.70
CA ILE A 436 -19.24 -5.03 -6.41
C ILE A 436 -18.59 -6.42 -6.36
N ASP A 437 -17.39 -6.53 -5.81
CA ASP A 437 -16.66 -7.79 -5.66
C ASP A 437 -16.76 -8.37 -4.24
N GLY A 438 -16.94 -7.53 -3.24
CA GLY A 438 -16.93 -8.01 -1.87
C GLY A 438 -17.51 -7.05 -0.83
N VAL A 439 -17.57 -7.54 0.39
CA VAL A 439 -18.01 -6.79 1.57
C VAL A 439 -16.95 -6.90 2.66
N GLY A 440 -16.58 -5.77 3.23
CA GLY A 440 -15.71 -5.64 4.39
C GLY A 440 -16.52 -5.65 5.69
N ILE A 441 -16.12 -6.49 6.63
CA ILE A 441 -16.55 -6.47 8.02
C ILE A 441 -15.45 -5.76 8.80
N GLN A 442 -15.73 -4.60 9.42
CA GLN A 442 -14.65 -3.84 10.08
C GLN A 442 -13.98 -4.66 11.19
N GLY A 443 -14.75 -5.34 12.03
CA GLY A 443 -14.19 -6.21 13.07
C GLY A 443 -13.67 -5.44 14.29
N HIS A 444 -14.35 -4.35 14.68
CA HIS A 444 -14.07 -3.62 15.90
C HIS A 444 -14.68 -4.31 17.11
N LEU A 445 -14.01 -5.33 17.62
CA LEU A 445 -14.50 -6.26 18.61
C LEU A 445 -13.98 -5.95 20.03
N ASP A 446 -14.57 -6.58 21.04
CA ASP A 446 -14.05 -6.61 22.40
C ASP A 446 -14.23 -7.99 23.06
N THR A 447 -13.39 -8.33 24.00
CA THR A 447 -13.40 -9.65 24.65
C THR A 447 -14.64 -9.90 25.51
N ASN A 448 -15.40 -8.86 25.89
CA ASN A 448 -16.62 -9.00 26.72
C ASN A 448 -17.86 -9.32 25.86
N ASN A 449 -17.90 -8.76 24.64
CA ASN A 449 -19.01 -8.93 23.68
C ASN A 449 -18.57 -9.66 22.39
N PHE A 450 -17.52 -10.47 22.47
CA PHE A 450 -16.96 -11.13 21.30
C PHE A 450 -17.94 -12.11 20.67
N SER A 451 -18.54 -11.70 19.54
CA SER A 451 -19.47 -12.54 18.77
C SER A 451 -18.84 -13.00 17.47
N LEU A 452 -17.89 -13.92 17.57
CA LEU A 452 -17.27 -14.57 16.42
C LEU A 452 -18.30 -15.26 15.51
N ASP A 453 -19.33 -15.85 16.09
CA ASP A 453 -20.38 -16.53 15.31
C ASP A 453 -21.19 -15.55 14.45
N ALA A 454 -21.33 -14.28 14.87
CA ALA A 454 -21.93 -13.24 14.03
C ALA A 454 -21.03 -12.92 12.84
N VAL A 455 -19.74 -12.68 13.07
CA VAL A 455 -18.77 -12.38 12.00
C VAL A 455 -18.72 -13.49 10.94
N ILE A 456 -18.63 -14.76 11.37
CA ILE A 456 -18.61 -15.90 10.44
C ILE A 456 -19.95 -16.04 9.71
N LYS A 457 -21.07 -15.86 10.39
CA LYS A 457 -22.40 -15.94 9.77
C LYS A 457 -22.62 -14.83 8.73
N ASP A 458 -22.12 -13.64 8.99
CA ASP A 458 -22.20 -12.55 8.03
C ASP A 458 -21.31 -12.82 6.80
N ALA A 459 -20.11 -13.38 7.00
CA ALA A 459 -19.25 -13.83 5.92
C ALA A 459 -19.90 -14.97 5.09
N GLU A 460 -20.63 -15.90 5.72
CA GLU A 460 -21.42 -16.94 5.03
C GLU A 460 -22.51 -16.30 4.14
N MET A 461 -23.26 -15.32 4.67
CA MET A 461 -24.29 -14.61 3.90
C MET A 461 -23.71 -13.79 2.74
N ILE A 462 -22.52 -13.22 2.92
CA ILE A 462 -21.79 -12.51 1.85
C ILE A 462 -21.41 -13.50 0.74
N LYS A 463 -20.87 -14.66 1.11
CA LYS A 463 -20.51 -15.73 0.16
C LYS A 463 -21.73 -16.30 -0.58
N GLU A 464 -22.88 -16.41 0.07
CA GLU A 464 -24.15 -16.83 -0.57
C GLU A 464 -24.59 -15.87 -1.69
N LYS A 465 -24.15 -14.60 -1.68
CA LYS A 465 -24.35 -13.62 -2.75
C LYS A 465 -23.30 -13.70 -3.86
N GLY A 466 -22.34 -14.62 -3.78
CA GLY A 466 -21.22 -14.72 -4.71
C GLY A 466 -20.12 -13.67 -4.49
N LEU A 467 -20.10 -13.03 -3.31
CA LEU A 467 -19.17 -11.98 -2.96
C LEU A 467 -18.03 -12.51 -2.08
N LYS A 468 -16.87 -11.86 -2.19
CA LYS A 468 -15.72 -12.03 -1.29
C LYS A 468 -15.96 -11.29 0.02
N CYS A 469 -15.22 -11.68 1.07
CA CYS A 469 -15.26 -11.02 2.36
C CYS A 469 -13.85 -10.65 2.80
N GLN A 470 -13.70 -9.51 3.49
CA GLN A 470 -12.48 -9.14 4.21
C GLN A 470 -12.84 -8.71 5.63
N ILE A 471 -11.99 -9.04 6.61
CA ILE A 471 -12.04 -8.39 7.92
C ILE A 471 -11.07 -7.22 7.83
N THR A 472 -11.58 -5.99 7.85
CA THR A 472 -10.89 -4.83 7.29
C THR A 472 -10.22 -3.92 8.31
N GLU A 473 -10.68 -3.97 9.56
CA GLU A 473 -10.27 -3.02 10.61
C GLU A 473 -10.17 -3.70 11.98
N LEU A 474 -9.63 -4.93 11.99
CA LEU A 474 -9.64 -5.78 13.17
C LEU A 474 -8.90 -5.14 14.35
N ASP A 475 -9.62 -4.94 15.40
CA ASP A 475 -9.11 -4.73 16.75
C ASP A 475 -9.96 -5.50 17.77
N ILE A 476 -9.33 -6.06 18.81
CA ILE A 476 -10.03 -6.78 19.88
C ILE A 476 -9.59 -6.19 21.22
N THR A 477 -10.46 -5.37 21.82
CA THR A 477 -10.14 -4.65 23.03
C THR A 477 -10.19 -5.51 24.28
N VAL A 478 -9.39 -5.13 25.28
CA VAL A 478 -9.41 -5.65 26.66
C VAL A 478 -9.41 -4.50 27.66
N ASN A 479 -9.88 -4.76 28.88
CA ASN A 479 -10.00 -3.71 29.89
C ASN A 479 -8.67 -3.32 30.53
N SER A 480 -7.69 -4.23 30.56
CA SER A 480 -6.39 -3.99 31.18
C SER A 480 -5.30 -4.89 30.60
N GLU A 481 -4.05 -4.61 30.95
CA GLU A 481 -2.90 -5.47 30.64
C GLU A 481 -2.67 -6.56 31.70
N SER A 482 -3.68 -6.93 32.48
CA SER A 482 -3.57 -8.07 33.37
C SER A 482 -3.30 -9.36 32.59
N THR A 483 -2.60 -10.32 33.19
CA THR A 483 -2.34 -11.63 32.56
C THR A 483 -3.64 -12.32 32.12
N ALA A 484 -4.72 -12.16 32.89
CA ALA A 484 -6.02 -12.74 32.55
C ALA A 484 -6.61 -12.09 31.29
N ASP A 485 -6.64 -10.75 31.22
CA ASP A 485 -7.17 -10.03 30.06
C ASP A 485 -6.35 -10.30 28.80
N LEU A 486 -5.01 -10.28 28.90
CA LEU A 486 -4.14 -10.58 27.77
C LEU A 486 -4.28 -12.03 27.28
N ASN A 487 -4.51 -12.99 28.17
CA ASN A 487 -4.81 -14.38 27.78
C ASN A 487 -6.20 -14.51 27.14
N ASN A 488 -7.19 -13.77 27.60
CA ASN A 488 -8.50 -13.73 26.96
C ASN A 488 -8.39 -13.16 25.55
N GLN A 489 -7.62 -12.09 25.37
CA GLN A 489 -7.34 -11.51 24.06
C GLN A 489 -6.60 -12.49 23.14
N LYS A 490 -5.56 -13.18 23.64
CA LYS A 490 -4.86 -14.26 22.91
C LYS A 490 -5.86 -15.29 22.37
N ASN A 491 -6.73 -15.79 23.26
CA ASN A 491 -7.71 -16.80 22.89
C ASN A 491 -8.73 -16.28 21.87
N ALA A 492 -9.11 -15.00 21.94
CA ALA A 492 -10.03 -14.39 20.99
C ALA A 492 -9.41 -14.31 19.59
N PHE A 493 -8.16 -13.84 19.46
CA PHE A 493 -7.44 -13.80 18.18
C PHE A 493 -7.20 -15.20 17.61
N LYS A 494 -6.82 -16.17 18.47
CA LYS A 494 -6.64 -17.56 18.05
C LYS A 494 -7.94 -18.15 17.49
N ARG A 495 -9.05 -18.02 18.23
CA ARG A 495 -10.37 -18.50 17.80
C ARG A 495 -10.81 -17.85 16.49
N LEU A 496 -10.58 -16.54 16.33
CA LEU A 496 -10.92 -15.84 15.10
C LEU A 496 -10.12 -16.41 13.91
N GLY A 497 -8.81 -16.51 14.03
CA GLY A 497 -7.96 -17.10 12.98
C GLY A 497 -8.38 -18.53 12.62
N THR A 498 -8.55 -19.39 13.61
CA THR A 498 -8.99 -20.79 13.40
C THR A 498 -10.33 -20.85 12.68
N ARG A 499 -11.34 -20.09 13.15
CA ARG A 499 -12.69 -20.15 12.56
C ARG A 499 -12.74 -19.58 11.14
N VAL A 500 -11.96 -18.56 10.82
CA VAL A 500 -11.81 -18.02 9.46
C VAL A 500 -11.23 -19.10 8.54
N LEU A 501 -10.13 -19.73 8.93
CA LEU A 501 -9.48 -20.78 8.14
C LEU A 501 -10.38 -22.01 7.96
N GLU A 502 -11.04 -22.50 9.02
CA GLU A 502 -12.01 -23.62 8.95
C GLU A 502 -13.18 -23.33 8.01
N SER A 503 -13.74 -22.12 8.11
CA SER A 503 -14.88 -21.73 7.30
C SER A 503 -14.51 -21.59 5.82
N ASN A 504 -13.34 -20.99 5.52
CA ASN A 504 -12.80 -20.95 4.16
C ASN A 504 -12.50 -22.34 3.61
N ALA A 505 -11.81 -23.20 4.38
CA ALA A 505 -11.49 -24.58 3.97
C ALA A 505 -12.74 -25.42 3.69
N SER A 506 -13.83 -25.19 4.43
CA SER A 506 -15.12 -25.86 4.20
C SER A 506 -15.91 -25.25 3.02
N GLY A 507 -15.44 -24.17 2.41
CA GLY A 507 -16.12 -23.46 1.31
C GLY A 507 -17.34 -22.63 1.73
N LYS A 508 -17.57 -22.46 3.04
CA LYS A 508 -18.70 -21.68 3.56
C LYS A 508 -18.48 -20.17 3.44
N THR A 509 -17.24 -19.74 3.54
CA THR A 509 -16.84 -18.34 3.40
C THR A 509 -15.74 -18.18 2.36
N GLU A 510 -15.47 -16.94 1.96
CA GLU A 510 -14.31 -16.54 1.16
C GLU A 510 -13.72 -15.28 1.78
N ILE A 511 -13.16 -15.43 2.99
CA ILE A 511 -12.47 -14.35 3.68
C ILE A 511 -11.03 -14.34 3.16
N ASN A 512 -10.71 -13.38 2.30
CA ASN A 512 -9.41 -13.33 1.58
C ASN A 512 -8.41 -12.35 2.19
N ALA A 513 -8.78 -11.59 3.23
CA ALA A 513 -7.86 -10.75 3.99
C ALA A 513 -8.34 -10.52 5.43
N ILE A 514 -7.35 -10.36 6.33
CA ILE A 514 -7.55 -9.83 7.69
C ILE A 514 -6.58 -8.65 7.86
N VAL A 515 -7.13 -7.45 8.09
CA VAL A 515 -6.38 -6.21 8.26
C VAL A 515 -6.58 -5.69 9.69
N PHE A 516 -5.50 -5.59 10.44
CA PHE A 516 -5.50 -5.03 11.79
C PHE A 516 -5.60 -3.50 11.72
N TRP A 517 -6.44 -2.88 12.58
CA TRP A 517 -6.57 -1.41 12.56
C TRP A 517 -5.48 -0.73 13.38
N GLY A 518 -4.24 -1.04 13.03
CA GLY A 518 -3.01 -0.51 13.62
C GLY A 518 -2.00 -1.59 13.97
N ILE A 519 -0.81 -1.14 14.36
CA ILE A 519 0.31 -2.03 14.69
C ILE A 519 0.46 -2.12 16.21
N ARG A 520 0.43 -0.99 16.91
CA ARG A 520 0.81 -0.83 18.30
C ARG A 520 -0.29 -0.16 19.13
N ASP A 521 -0.56 -0.69 20.32
CA ASP A 521 -1.67 -0.27 21.18
C ASP A 521 -1.77 1.23 21.42
N ASP A 522 -0.66 1.89 21.77
CA ASP A 522 -0.64 3.32 22.11
C ASP A 522 -0.86 4.28 20.93
N LEU A 523 -0.76 3.75 19.69
CA LEU A 523 -1.07 4.48 18.46
C LEU A 523 -2.47 4.20 17.91
N SER A 524 -3.17 3.21 18.48
CA SER A 524 -4.55 2.90 18.09
C SER A 524 -5.52 4.02 18.50
N TRP A 525 -6.59 4.17 17.72
CA TRP A 525 -7.73 5.01 18.11
C TRP A 525 -8.41 4.55 19.42
N LYS A 526 -8.30 3.24 19.74
CA LYS A 526 -8.74 2.62 21.01
C LYS A 526 -7.59 2.42 22.00
N ARG A 527 -6.56 3.24 21.97
CA ARG A 527 -5.29 3.07 22.71
C ARG A 527 -5.42 2.72 24.20
N ASN A 528 -6.47 3.19 24.85
CA ASN A 528 -6.70 2.92 26.27
C ASN A 528 -7.29 1.53 26.57
N GLN A 529 -7.55 0.74 25.53
CA GLN A 529 -8.18 -0.58 25.61
C GLN A 529 -7.29 -1.69 25.01
N HIS A 530 -6.01 -1.42 24.77
CA HIS A 530 -4.97 -2.38 24.36
C HIS A 530 -5.38 -3.33 23.21
N PRO A 531 -5.84 -2.83 22.05
CA PRO A 531 -6.59 -3.65 21.09
C PRO A 531 -5.75 -4.48 20.11
N LEU A 532 -4.43 -4.24 20.02
CA LEU A 532 -3.59 -4.70 18.92
C LEU A 532 -2.57 -5.79 19.32
N LEU A 533 -1.71 -6.16 18.36
CA LEU A 533 -0.77 -7.26 18.52
C LEU A 533 0.55 -6.89 19.21
N PHE A 534 0.91 -5.60 19.20
CA PHE A 534 2.14 -5.09 19.81
C PHE A 534 1.82 -4.05 20.88
N ASN A 535 2.60 -4.06 21.95
CA ASN A 535 2.50 -3.05 23.01
C ASN A 535 3.32 -1.79 22.70
N ALA A 536 3.25 -0.78 23.55
CA ALA A 536 3.97 0.49 23.39
C ALA A 536 5.50 0.37 23.29
N ASN A 537 6.07 -0.75 23.70
CA ASN A 537 7.51 -1.05 23.65
C ASN A 537 7.90 -1.93 22.44
N TYR A 538 7.04 -2.01 21.42
CA TYR A 538 7.21 -2.85 20.23
C TYR A 538 7.28 -4.36 20.51
N ALA A 539 6.96 -4.80 21.72
CA ALA A 539 6.96 -6.20 22.06
C ALA A 539 5.66 -6.88 21.60
N LYS A 540 5.80 -8.08 21.05
CA LYS A 540 4.67 -8.94 20.71
C LYS A 540 3.87 -9.30 21.93
N LYS A 541 2.57 -9.06 21.90
CA LYS A 541 1.65 -9.45 22.95
C LYS A 541 1.25 -10.92 22.83
N PRO A 542 0.65 -11.54 23.86
CA PRO A 542 0.05 -12.86 23.75
C PRO A 542 -0.90 -13.00 22.54
N ALA A 543 -1.60 -11.92 22.19
CA ALA A 543 -2.49 -11.82 21.02
C ALA A 543 -1.80 -12.18 19.70
N TYR A 544 -0.55 -11.71 19.48
CA TYR A 544 0.25 -12.05 18.31
C TYR A 544 0.43 -13.56 18.17
N TYR A 545 0.86 -14.20 19.25
CA TYR A 545 1.07 -15.66 19.27
C TYR A 545 -0.24 -16.42 19.11
N GLY A 546 -1.34 -15.92 19.69
CA GLY A 546 -2.65 -16.54 19.50
C GLY A 546 -3.09 -16.56 18.03
N PHE A 547 -2.90 -15.45 17.32
CA PHE A 547 -3.21 -15.39 15.90
C PHE A 547 -2.30 -16.29 15.06
N LEU A 548 -1.00 -16.31 15.35
CA LEU A 548 -0.04 -17.20 14.68
C LEU A 548 -0.33 -18.69 14.95
N GLU A 549 -0.60 -19.07 16.20
CA GLU A 549 -0.95 -20.44 16.58
C GLU A 549 -2.16 -20.98 15.82
N ALA A 550 -3.10 -20.12 15.42
CA ALA A 550 -4.30 -20.55 14.69
C ALA A 550 -3.95 -21.22 13.35
N VAL A 551 -3.05 -20.64 12.59
CA VAL A 551 -2.65 -21.18 11.29
C VAL A 551 -1.68 -22.36 11.46
N GLN A 552 -0.78 -22.31 12.43
CA GLN A 552 0.18 -23.38 12.70
C GLN A 552 -0.48 -24.66 13.18
N GLU A 553 -1.53 -24.58 14.00
CA GLU A 553 -2.27 -25.75 14.47
C GLU A 553 -3.17 -26.35 13.39
N MET A 554 -3.72 -25.50 12.51
CA MET A 554 -4.58 -25.98 11.43
C MET A 554 -3.76 -26.57 10.27
N TYR A 555 -2.60 -26.02 10.01
CA TYR A 555 -1.68 -26.43 8.94
C TYR A 555 -0.26 -26.57 9.49
N PRO A 556 0.01 -27.62 10.27
CA PRO A 556 1.35 -27.85 10.81
C PRO A 556 2.33 -28.02 9.64
N ALA A 557 3.50 -27.38 9.76
CA ALA A 557 4.57 -27.61 8.80
C ALA A 557 4.86 -29.12 8.71
N GLU A 558 4.96 -29.64 7.48
CA GLU A 558 5.37 -31.05 7.28
C GLU A 558 6.71 -31.23 8.01
N GLU A 559 6.75 -32.15 8.96
CA GLU A 559 8.02 -32.57 9.56
C GLU A 559 8.92 -33.01 8.40
N SER A 560 9.94 -32.21 8.09
CA SER A 560 10.98 -32.68 7.17
C SER A 560 11.50 -33.98 7.77
N GLU A 561 11.18 -35.11 7.14
CA GLU A 561 11.77 -36.40 7.50
C GLU A 561 13.27 -36.17 7.57
N ALA A 562 13.78 -36.04 8.78
CA ALA A 562 15.21 -36.10 9.05
C ALA A 562 15.62 -37.52 8.63
N ASN A 563 16.10 -37.63 7.40
CA ASN A 563 16.71 -38.87 6.92
C ASN A 563 17.83 -39.25 7.88
N GLU A 564 17.62 -40.35 8.58
CA GLU A 564 18.64 -41.10 9.29
C GLU A 564 19.84 -41.47 8.39
#